data_9adfb2151a7409ca795de164ec3c875a
#
_entry.id   9adfb2151a7409ca795de164ec3c875a
#
_cell.length_a   1.000
_cell.length_b   1.000
_cell.length_c   1.000
_cell.angle_alpha   90.00
_cell.angle_beta   90.00
_cell.angle_gamma   90.00
#
_symmetry.space_group_name_H-M   'P 1'
#
loop_
_entity.id
_entity.type
_entity.pdbx_description
1 polymer ?
#
loop_
_entity_poly.entity_id
_entity_poly.type
_entity_poly.pdbx_seq_one_letter_code
_entity_poly.pdbx_strand_id
1 'polypeptide(L)'
;MRILNIFKNEYFEILVQNDKTYIKTYKIGFQLKDFDQIIRILPRIKLTNFGTLKKALNTVSNTPQEFGDYLPSVELEVSKDKMQASIILRESLMAIRENKEELKKKINELMVQHNIVHGTLPINLDQVSPGKSILIAKATPPTKGDDAVITYLQLPERKPVIREDGKADYFDMNFIFEIKEGMWLGEKIPPTPGIPG
;
A
#
# COMPACT_ATOMS: atom_id res chain seq x y z
N MET A 1 29.39 -18.19 11.59
CA MET A 1 28.56 -17.92 10.43
C MET A 1 27.69 -19.15 10.19
N ARG A 2 26.37 -19.03 10.24
CA ARG A 2 25.48 -20.21 10.20
C ARG A 2 25.03 -20.42 8.75
N ILE A 3 25.34 -21.59 8.18
CA ILE A 3 24.84 -22.05 6.89
C ILE A 3 23.59 -22.87 7.19
N LEU A 4 22.48 -22.55 6.54
CA LEU A 4 21.22 -23.29 6.66
C LEU A 4 20.99 -24.07 5.38
N ASN A 5 20.81 -25.39 5.49
CA ASN A 5 20.36 -26.22 4.37
C ASN A 5 18.83 -26.19 4.35
N ILE A 6 18.23 -25.68 3.27
CA ILE A 6 16.78 -25.53 3.11
C ILE A 6 16.17 -26.56 2.16
N PHE A 7 16.98 -27.21 1.33
CA PHE A 7 16.56 -28.25 0.41
C PHE A 7 17.72 -29.16 0.04
N LYS A 8 17.47 -30.45 -0.04
CA LYS A 8 18.45 -31.44 -0.48
C LYS A 8 17.77 -32.60 -1.21
N ASN A 9 18.33 -33.00 -2.34
CA ASN A 9 17.97 -34.20 -3.08
C ASN A 9 19.23 -34.96 -3.53
N GLU A 10 19.10 -35.97 -4.39
CA GLU A 10 20.25 -36.73 -4.91
C GLU A 10 21.15 -35.94 -5.87
N TYR A 11 20.64 -34.86 -6.48
CA TYR A 11 21.35 -34.05 -7.47
C TYR A 11 22.09 -32.86 -6.86
N PHE A 12 21.45 -32.16 -5.91
CA PHE A 12 21.99 -30.95 -5.31
C PHE A 12 21.39 -30.62 -3.95
N GLU A 13 22.01 -29.68 -3.28
CA GLU A 13 21.44 -29.03 -2.10
C GLU A 13 21.37 -27.50 -2.29
N ILE A 14 20.39 -26.88 -1.63
CA ILE A 14 20.23 -25.43 -1.57
C ILE A 14 20.57 -24.95 -0.16
N LEU A 15 21.51 -24.04 -0.09
CA LEU A 15 22.03 -23.47 1.14
C LEU A 15 21.68 -22.00 1.23
N VAL A 16 21.47 -21.50 2.43
CA VAL A 16 21.26 -20.08 2.74
C VAL A 16 22.37 -19.59 3.64
N GLN A 17 22.96 -18.47 3.28
CA GLN A 17 23.98 -17.78 4.06
C GLN A 17 23.87 -16.28 3.80
N ASN A 18 23.75 -15.46 4.87
CA ASN A 18 23.64 -13.99 4.77
C ASN A 18 22.58 -13.51 3.77
N ASP A 19 21.35 -14.03 3.89
CA ASP A 19 20.22 -13.72 3.01
C ASP A 19 20.47 -13.96 1.52
N LYS A 20 21.45 -14.80 1.20
CA LYS A 20 21.75 -15.28 -0.15
C LYS A 20 21.50 -16.78 -0.24
N THR A 21 21.10 -17.22 -1.44
CA THR A 21 20.88 -18.62 -1.76
C THR A 21 21.99 -19.16 -2.64
N TYR A 22 22.49 -20.34 -2.26
CA TYR A 22 23.56 -21.04 -2.94
C TYR A 22 23.10 -22.44 -3.33
N ILE A 23 23.57 -22.91 -4.47
CA ILE A 23 23.38 -24.29 -4.91
C ILE A 23 24.72 -25.01 -4.93
N LYS A 24 24.73 -26.23 -4.44
CA LYS A 24 25.87 -27.15 -4.51
C LYS A 24 25.41 -28.43 -5.18
N THR A 25 26.00 -28.74 -6.31
CA THR A 25 25.58 -29.87 -7.20
C THR A 25 26.47 -31.06 -7.04
N TYR A 26 25.86 -32.22 -6.76
CA TYR A 26 26.53 -33.50 -6.58
C TYR A 26 26.45 -34.37 -7.83
N LYS A 27 25.38 -34.25 -8.62
CA LYS A 27 25.11 -35.06 -9.80
C LYS A 27 24.44 -34.23 -10.88
N ILE A 28 24.86 -34.38 -12.11
CA ILE A 28 24.25 -33.74 -13.30
C ILE A 28 22.99 -34.51 -13.74
N GLY A 29 22.11 -33.83 -14.51
CA GLY A 29 20.94 -34.46 -15.12
C GLY A 29 19.61 -33.95 -14.59
N PHE A 30 19.59 -33.07 -13.57
CA PHE A 30 18.39 -32.39 -13.14
C PHE A 30 17.99 -31.30 -14.14
N GLN A 31 16.74 -31.35 -14.62
CA GLN A 31 16.30 -30.43 -15.65
C GLN A 31 15.87 -29.10 -15.04
N LEU A 32 16.26 -28.00 -15.70
CA LEU A 32 15.93 -26.65 -15.23
C LEU A 32 14.41 -26.41 -15.11
N LYS A 33 13.60 -27.01 -16.00
CA LYS A 33 12.12 -26.91 -15.92
C LYS A 33 11.54 -27.48 -14.61
N ASP A 34 12.21 -28.49 -14.04
CA ASP A 34 11.73 -29.12 -12.81
C ASP A 34 12.15 -28.30 -11.58
N PHE A 35 13.11 -27.38 -11.74
CA PHE A 35 13.52 -26.45 -10.68
C PHE A 35 12.41 -25.47 -10.31
N ASP A 36 11.50 -25.12 -11.23
CA ASP A 36 10.35 -24.30 -10.96
C ASP A 36 9.45 -24.86 -9.85
N GLN A 37 9.34 -26.19 -9.76
CA GLN A 37 8.57 -26.84 -8.68
C GLN A 37 9.22 -26.59 -7.32
N ILE A 38 10.55 -26.60 -7.27
CA ILE A 38 11.32 -26.32 -6.06
C ILE A 38 11.13 -24.87 -5.61
N ILE A 39 11.19 -23.91 -6.55
CA ILE A 39 10.93 -22.50 -6.23
C ILE A 39 9.50 -22.30 -5.69
N ARG A 40 8.50 -23.02 -6.20
CA ARG A 40 7.12 -22.93 -5.72
C ARG A 40 6.95 -23.42 -4.28
N ILE A 41 7.69 -24.44 -3.88
CA ILE A 41 7.64 -24.94 -2.49
C ILE A 41 8.56 -24.17 -1.54
N LEU A 42 9.49 -23.38 -2.07
CA LEU A 42 10.41 -22.52 -1.33
C LEU A 42 10.21 -21.04 -1.71
N PRO A 43 9.07 -20.44 -1.34
CA PRO A 43 8.66 -19.11 -1.83
C PRO A 43 9.54 -17.95 -1.34
N ARG A 44 10.50 -18.23 -0.44
CA ARG A 44 11.49 -17.26 0.02
C ARG A 44 12.69 -17.11 -0.91
N ILE A 45 12.83 -17.98 -1.90
CA ILE A 45 13.92 -17.88 -2.87
C ILE A 45 13.54 -16.90 -3.98
N LYS A 46 14.32 -15.85 -4.13
CA LYS A 46 14.24 -14.92 -5.26
C LYS A 46 15.43 -15.18 -6.19
N LEU A 47 15.16 -15.75 -7.34
CA LEU A 47 16.19 -16.01 -8.36
C LEU A 47 16.70 -14.68 -8.92
N THR A 48 18.00 -14.40 -8.75
CA THR A 48 18.67 -13.20 -9.27
C THR A 48 19.70 -13.51 -10.37
N ASN A 49 20.25 -14.72 -10.36
CA ASN A 49 21.24 -15.15 -11.34
C ASN A 49 20.89 -16.49 -11.99
N PHE A 50 20.03 -16.39 -13.00
CA PHE A 50 19.60 -17.55 -13.78
C PHE A 50 20.77 -18.25 -14.51
N GLY A 51 21.77 -17.48 -14.99
CA GLY A 51 22.94 -18.01 -15.69
C GLY A 51 23.77 -18.91 -14.78
N THR A 52 24.00 -18.49 -13.55
CA THR A 52 24.71 -19.30 -12.54
C THR A 52 23.94 -20.57 -12.20
N LEU A 53 22.63 -20.45 -11.97
CA LEU A 53 21.78 -21.62 -11.70
C LEU A 53 21.87 -22.66 -12.84
N LYS A 54 21.72 -22.20 -14.08
CA LYS A 54 21.82 -23.08 -15.27
C LYS A 54 23.19 -23.78 -15.36
N LYS A 55 24.27 -23.06 -15.11
CA LYS A 55 25.61 -23.64 -15.07
C LYS A 55 25.76 -24.66 -13.95
N ALA A 56 25.30 -24.31 -12.72
CA ALA A 56 25.39 -25.15 -11.56
C ALA A 56 24.65 -26.49 -11.73
N LEU A 57 23.48 -26.50 -12.35
CA LEU A 57 22.73 -27.73 -12.63
C LEU A 57 23.40 -28.66 -13.68
N ASN A 58 24.28 -28.10 -14.53
CA ASN A 58 24.98 -28.83 -15.57
C ASN A 58 26.44 -29.16 -15.19
N THR A 59 26.90 -28.78 -14.00
CA THR A 59 28.29 -28.97 -13.59
C THR A 59 28.35 -29.43 -12.15
N VAL A 60 28.96 -30.56 -11.87
CA VAL A 60 29.24 -30.97 -10.49
C VAL A 60 30.23 -30.01 -9.86
N SER A 61 29.89 -29.43 -8.72
CA SER A 61 30.76 -28.51 -7.99
C SER A 61 30.67 -28.76 -6.49
N ASN A 62 31.84 -28.92 -5.89
CA ASN A 62 31.92 -28.99 -4.42
C ASN A 62 31.83 -27.62 -3.74
N THR A 63 31.93 -26.53 -4.49
CA THR A 63 31.80 -25.16 -4.01
C THR A 63 30.38 -24.66 -4.24
N PRO A 64 29.70 -24.12 -3.20
CA PRO A 64 28.39 -23.49 -3.33
C PRO A 64 28.45 -22.30 -4.29
N GLN A 65 27.50 -22.20 -5.21
CA GLN A 65 27.40 -21.10 -6.19
C GLN A 65 26.15 -20.27 -5.89
N GLU A 66 26.32 -18.95 -5.74
CA GLU A 66 25.21 -18.01 -5.49
C GLU A 66 24.32 -17.91 -6.73
N PHE A 67 22.99 -18.10 -6.53
CA PHE A 67 22.02 -17.98 -7.61
C PHE A 67 20.84 -17.07 -7.28
N GLY A 68 20.68 -16.62 -6.03
CA GLY A 68 19.58 -15.78 -5.67
C GLY A 68 19.64 -15.20 -4.26
N ASP A 69 18.59 -14.47 -3.90
CA ASP A 69 18.39 -13.93 -2.57
C ASP A 69 17.43 -14.81 -1.76
N TYR A 70 17.58 -14.82 -0.45
CA TYR A 70 16.66 -15.46 0.48
C TYR A 70 15.86 -14.39 1.23
N LEU A 71 14.59 -14.25 0.88
CA LEU A 71 13.71 -13.22 1.37
C LEU A 71 13.19 -13.52 2.79
N PRO A 72 12.81 -12.51 3.57
CA PRO A 72 12.20 -12.71 4.88
C PRO A 72 10.86 -13.46 4.76
N SER A 73 10.48 -14.19 5.82
CA SER A 73 9.20 -14.91 5.87
C SER A 73 7.98 -13.97 5.85
N VAL A 74 8.15 -12.79 6.44
CA VAL A 74 7.17 -11.71 6.46
C VAL A 74 7.86 -10.45 5.99
N GLU A 75 7.31 -9.80 4.98
CA GLU A 75 7.77 -8.51 4.47
C GLU A 75 6.67 -7.49 4.66
N LEU A 76 6.99 -6.33 5.24
CA LEU A 76 6.08 -5.22 5.43
C LEU A 76 6.31 -4.17 4.36
N GLU A 77 5.25 -3.74 3.71
CA GLU A 77 5.24 -2.66 2.75
C GLU A 77 4.35 -1.52 3.26
N VAL A 78 4.91 -0.31 3.34
CA VAL A 78 4.16 0.90 3.68
C VAL A 78 4.04 1.75 2.42
N SER A 79 2.83 2.22 2.11
CA SER A 79 2.60 3.10 0.95
C SER A 79 3.38 4.41 1.09
N LYS A 80 3.72 5.04 -0.04
CA LYS A 80 4.52 6.29 -0.06
C LYS A 80 3.85 7.44 0.71
N ASP A 81 2.53 7.49 0.69
CA ASP A 81 1.71 8.47 1.43
C ASP A 81 1.48 8.09 2.89
N LYS A 82 2.01 6.93 3.33
CA LYS A 82 1.84 6.35 4.67
C LYS A 82 0.37 6.10 5.06
N MET A 83 -0.52 6.02 4.09
CA MET A 83 -1.96 5.81 4.32
C MET A 83 -2.35 4.34 4.41
N GLN A 84 -1.49 3.44 3.95
CA GLN A 84 -1.73 2.00 3.96
C GLN A 84 -0.46 1.23 4.31
N ALA A 85 -0.64 0.13 5.03
CA ALA A 85 0.41 -0.84 5.26
C ALA A 85 -0.10 -2.24 4.90
N SER A 86 0.74 -2.99 4.20
CA SER A 86 0.46 -4.35 3.76
C SER A 86 1.60 -5.28 4.11
N ILE A 87 1.32 -6.57 4.24
CA ILE A 87 2.35 -7.60 4.40
C ILE A 87 2.31 -8.60 3.25
N ILE A 88 3.46 -9.19 2.98
CA ILE A 88 3.61 -10.34 2.09
C ILE A 88 4.16 -11.49 2.92
N LEU A 89 3.43 -12.60 2.96
CA LEU A 89 3.87 -13.83 3.61
C LEU A 89 4.54 -14.73 2.59
N ARG A 90 5.83 -15.07 2.80
CA ARG A 90 6.63 -15.91 1.90
C ARG A 90 6.89 -17.28 2.51
N GLU A 91 5.87 -17.87 3.08
CA GLU A 91 5.90 -19.24 3.63
C GLU A 91 4.91 -20.13 2.89
N SER A 92 5.11 -21.45 2.92
CA SER A 92 4.14 -22.38 2.36
C SER A 92 2.82 -22.32 3.17
N LEU A 93 1.70 -22.70 2.54
CA LEU A 93 0.40 -22.74 3.24
C LEU A 93 0.44 -23.63 4.49
N MET A 94 1.18 -24.73 4.43
CA MET A 94 1.36 -25.64 5.56
C MET A 94 2.10 -24.96 6.70
N ALA A 95 3.24 -24.33 6.40
CA ALA A 95 4.04 -23.59 7.39
C ALA A 95 3.25 -22.42 8.01
N ILE A 96 2.43 -21.71 7.23
CA ILE A 96 1.57 -20.64 7.76
C ILE A 96 0.56 -21.20 8.75
N ARG A 97 -0.05 -22.34 8.47
CA ARG A 97 -1.04 -22.98 9.35
C ARG A 97 -0.43 -23.52 10.64
N GLU A 98 0.76 -24.10 10.55
CA GLU A 98 1.47 -24.67 11.70
C GLU A 98 2.05 -23.61 12.64
N ASN A 99 2.52 -22.47 12.09
CA ASN A 99 3.26 -21.45 12.83
C ASN A 99 2.47 -20.13 12.99
N LYS A 100 1.13 -20.18 13.05
CA LYS A 100 0.26 -19.00 13.10
C LYS A 100 0.64 -17.99 14.18
N GLU A 101 0.88 -18.47 15.39
CA GLU A 101 1.19 -17.58 16.53
C GLU A 101 2.56 -16.91 16.39
N GLU A 102 3.56 -17.64 15.88
CA GLU A 102 4.86 -17.06 15.59
C GLU A 102 4.80 -16.00 14.48
N LEU A 103 4.00 -16.27 13.42
CA LEU A 103 3.79 -15.32 12.35
C LEU A 103 3.04 -14.06 12.82
N LYS A 104 1.99 -14.21 13.65
CA LYS A 104 1.30 -13.06 14.26
C LYS A 104 2.25 -12.22 15.10
N LYS A 105 3.11 -12.87 15.90
CA LYS A 105 4.11 -12.17 16.71
C LYS A 105 5.07 -11.38 15.84
N LYS A 106 5.62 -11.98 14.77
CA LYS A 106 6.49 -11.29 13.80
C LYS A 106 5.79 -10.10 13.12
N ILE A 107 4.52 -10.27 12.72
CA ILE A 107 3.74 -9.20 12.13
C ILE A 107 3.58 -8.03 13.11
N ASN A 108 3.22 -8.32 14.36
CA ASN A 108 3.08 -7.30 15.39
C ASN A 108 4.40 -6.58 15.68
N GLU A 109 5.52 -7.32 15.74
CA GLU A 109 6.85 -6.74 15.91
C GLU A 109 7.20 -5.78 14.76
N LEU A 110 6.91 -6.16 13.51
CA LEU A 110 7.11 -5.30 12.35
C LEU A 110 6.22 -4.07 12.39
N MET A 111 4.95 -4.20 12.80
CA MET A 111 4.04 -3.05 12.95
C MET A 111 4.57 -2.06 13.99
N VAL A 112 5.04 -2.54 15.14
CA VAL A 112 5.64 -1.70 16.18
C VAL A 112 6.92 -1.02 15.68
N GLN A 113 7.82 -1.75 15.01
CA GLN A 113 9.05 -1.20 14.44
C GLN A 113 8.79 -0.07 13.43
N HIS A 114 7.68 -0.15 12.69
CA HIS A 114 7.28 0.86 11.71
C HIS A 114 6.29 1.90 12.24
N ASN A 115 6.05 1.93 13.57
CA ASN A 115 5.12 2.85 14.23
C ASN A 115 3.68 2.78 13.68
N ILE A 116 3.22 1.59 13.29
CA ILE A 116 1.85 1.37 12.84
C ILE A 116 0.98 1.07 14.06
N VAL A 117 0.33 2.11 14.61
CA VAL A 117 -0.46 2.03 15.85
C VAL A 117 -1.94 2.32 15.63
N HIS A 118 -2.32 2.86 14.48
CA HIS A 118 -3.70 3.24 14.18
C HIS A 118 -4.23 2.54 12.91
N GLY A 119 -5.54 2.35 12.83
CA GLY A 119 -6.21 1.81 11.64
C GLY A 119 -5.85 0.36 11.33
N THR A 120 -5.43 -0.42 12.33
CA THR A 120 -5.05 -1.84 12.14
C THR A 120 -6.25 -2.69 11.79
N LEU A 121 -6.05 -3.64 10.87
CA LEU A 121 -7.08 -4.55 10.38
C LEU A 121 -6.81 -5.97 10.87
N PRO A 122 -7.85 -6.75 11.21
CA PRO A 122 -7.68 -8.15 11.61
C PRO A 122 -7.18 -8.99 10.44
N ILE A 123 -6.16 -9.83 10.70
CA ILE A 123 -5.57 -10.71 9.71
C ILE A 123 -6.08 -12.13 9.94
N ASN A 124 -6.76 -12.68 8.94
CA ASN A 124 -7.16 -14.09 8.94
C ASN A 124 -6.12 -14.93 8.19
N LEU A 125 -5.18 -15.54 8.94
CA LEU A 125 -4.12 -16.38 8.37
C LEU A 125 -4.62 -17.68 7.73
N ASP A 126 -5.88 -18.09 7.93
CA ASP A 126 -6.46 -19.26 7.28
C ASP A 126 -6.84 -19.03 5.81
N GLN A 127 -7.07 -17.76 5.44
CA GLN A 127 -7.49 -17.36 4.10
C GLN A 127 -6.39 -16.69 3.27
N VAL A 128 -5.16 -16.72 3.77
CA VAL A 128 -4.02 -16.06 3.14
C VAL A 128 -3.49 -16.90 1.98
N SER A 129 -3.14 -16.24 0.89
CA SER A 129 -2.39 -16.83 -0.22
C SER A 129 -0.92 -16.43 -0.12
N PRO A 130 0.04 -17.37 -0.08
CA PRO A 130 1.46 -17.06 -0.08
C PRO A 130 1.88 -16.14 -1.23
N GLY A 131 2.74 -15.17 -0.93
CA GLY A 131 3.26 -14.23 -1.92
C GLY A 131 2.30 -13.13 -2.35
N LYS A 132 1.04 -13.11 -1.86
CA LYS A 132 0.11 -12.00 -2.10
C LYS A 132 0.20 -10.96 -1.00
N SER A 133 0.03 -9.70 -1.39
CA SER A 133 -0.05 -8.56 -0.47
C SER A 133 -1.38 -8.60 0.30
N ILE A 134 -1.32 -8.39 1.61
CA ILE A 134 -2.46 -8.39 2.53
C ILE A 134 -2.45 -7.06 3.26
N LEU A 135 -3.51 -6.30 3.12
CA LEU A 135 -3.66 -5.03 3.84
C LEU A 135 -3.83 -5.30 5.34
N ILE A 136 -2.99 -4.67 6.18
CA ILE A 136 -2.99 -4.84 7.64
C ILE A 136 -3.30 -3.57 8.40
N ALA A 137 -3.16 -2.42 7.75
CA ALA A 137 -3.55 -1.13 8.34
C ALA A 137 -3.95 -0.14 7.26
N LYS A 138 -4.91 0.72 7.60
CA LYS A 138 -5.38 1.82 6.76
C LYS A 138 -5.59 3.06 7.60
N ALA A 139 -4.92 4.15 7.24
CA ALA A 139 -5.08 5.43 7.92
C ALA A 139 -6.42 6.08 7.60
N THR A 140 -6.87 6.95 8.50
CA THR A 140 -8.02 7.82 8.26
C THR A 140 -7.54 9.04 7.47
N PRO A 141 -8.12 9.37 6.31
CA PRO A 141 -7.74 10.56 5.58
C PRO A 141 -8.18 11.82 6.32
N PRO A 142 -7.43 12.93 6.24
CA PRO A 142 -7.88 14.21 6.78
C PRO A 142 -9.12 14.69 6.03
N THR A 143 -10.02 15.34 6.77
CA THR A 143 -11.19 15.99 6.20
C THR A 143 -10.93 17.48 6.05
N LYS A 144 -11.11 18.03 4.85
CA LYS A 144 -10.96 19.47 4.61
C LYS A 144 -12.07 20.23 5.36
N GLY A 145 -11.72 21.35 5.99
CA GLY A 145 -12.69 22.30 6.48
C GLY A 145 -13.34 23.10 5.35
N ASP A 146 -14.46 23.74 5.66
CA ASP A 146 -15.16 24.64 4.74
C ASP A 146 -14.52 26.03 4.76
N ASP A 147 -14.44 26.65 3.58
CA ASP A 147 -13.96 28.01 3.46
C ASP A 147 -15.01 29.00 3.97
N ALA A 148 -14.58 30.21 4.40
CA ALA A 148 -15.51 31.25 4.79
C ALA A 148 -16.43 31.63 3.62
N VAL A 149 -17.71 31.75 3.89
CA VAL A 149 -18.72 32.19 2.92
C VAL A 149 -19.21 33.58 3.30
N ILE A 150 -19.27 34.48 2.33
CA ILE A 150 -19.85 35.79 2.51
C ILE A 150 -21.10 35.88 1.64
N THR A 151 -22.25 36.11 2.28
CA THR A 151 -23.51 36.38 1.59
C THR A 151 -23.78 37.89 1.65
N TYR A 152 -24.24 38.43 0.55
CA TYR A 152 -24.54 39.83 0.42
C TYR A 152 -26.01 40.05 0.11
N LEU A 153 -26.53 41.21 0.47
CA LEU A 153 -27.82 41.71 0.02
C LEU A 153 -27.84 41.68 -1.52
N GLN A 154 -28.82 41.01 -2.10
CA GLN A 154 -29.03 41.07 -3.54
C GLN A 154 -29.70 42.40 -3.90
N LEU A 155 -29.00 43.22 -4.64
CA LEU A 155 -29.57 44.45 -5.16
C LEU A 155 -30.58 44.15 -6.27
N PRO A 156 -31.69 44.92 -6.39
CA PRO A 156 -32.65 44.74 -7.48
C PRO A 156 -31.95 44.92 -8.84
N GLU A 157 -32.38 44.15 -9.82
CA GLU A 157 -31.85 44.31 -11.18
C GLU A 157 -32.17 45.72 -11.74
N ARG A 158 -31.17 46.34 -12.37
CA ARG A 158 -31.33 47.61 -13.03
C ARG A 158 -32.01 47.39 -14.38
N LYS A 159 -33.34 47.29 -14.39
CA LYS A 159 -34.15 47.18 -15.60
C LYS A 159 -35.07 48.34 -15.73
N PRO A 160 -35.29 48.89 -16.94
CA PRO A 160 -36.29 49.92 -17.14
C PRO A 160 -37.69 49.38 -16.78
N VAL A 161 -38.48 50.18 -16.07
CA VAL A 161 -39.87 49.86 -15.77
C VAL A 161 -40.72 50.03 -17.03
N ILE A 162 -41.49 49.02 -17.39
CA ILE A 162 -42.44 49.12 -18.50
C ILE A 162 -43.70 49.79 -17.98
N ARG A 163 -44.04 50.96 -18.53
CA ARG A 163 -45.29 51.68 -18.19
C ARG A 163 -46.50 50.99 -18.78
N GLU A 164 -47.69 51.37 -18.31
CA GLU A 164 -48.94 50.80 -18.81
C GLU A 164 -49.20 51.02 -20.31
N ASP A 165 -48.54 52.05 -20.89
CA ASP A 165 -48.55 52.35 -22.32
C ASP A 165 -47.57 51.50 -23.15
N GLY A 166 -46.88 50.52 -22.53
CA GLY A 166 -45.91 49.61 -23.18
C GLY A 166 -44.57 50.23 -23.46
N LYS A 167 -44.30 51.49 -23.04
CA LYS A 167 -43.00 52.11 -23.21
C LYS A 167 -42.11 51.88 -22.00
N ALA A 168 -40.81 51.69 -22.26
CA ALA A 168 -39.81 51.55 -21.23
C ALA A 168 -39.48 52.90 -20.61
N ASP A 169 -39.61 53.05 -19.28
CA ASP A 169 -39.15 54.21 -18.55
C ASP A 169 -37.71 54.03 -18.14
N TYR A 170 -36.82 54.74 -18.79
CA TYR A 170 -35.38 54.75 -18.50
C TYR A 170 -34.98 55.71 -17.37
N PHE A 171 -35.91 56.52 -16.87
CA PHE A 171 -35.66 57.45 -15.75
C PHE A 171 -35.83 56.76 -14.40
N ASP A 172 -36.68 55.73 -14.32
CA ASP A 172 -36.89 54.93 -13.09
C ASP A 172 -36.23 53.59 -13.20
N MET A 173 -34.90 53.57 -13.20
CA MET A 173 -34.08 52.33 -13.33
C MET A 173 -33.53 51.83 -12.01
N ASN A 174 -34.08 52.26 -10.87
CA ASN A 174 -33.61 51.90 -9.53
C ASN A 174 -32.09 52.11 -9.37
N PHE A 175 -31.56 53.20 -9.87
CA PHE A 175 -30.13 53.50 -9.77
C PHE A 175 -29.67 53.74 -8.36
N ILE A 176 -30.57 54.24 -7.49
CA ILE A 176 -30.32 54.53 -6.11
C ILE A 176 -31.10 53.51 -5.25
N PHE A 177 -30.36 52.61 -4.59
CA PHE A 177 -30.91 51.72 -3.60
C PHE A 177 -30.64 52.34 -2.22
N GLU A 178 -31.69 52.74 -1.52
CA GLU A 178 -31.55 53.35 -0.23
C GLU A 178 -31.41 52.27 0.87
N ILE A 179 -30.30 52.36 1.63
CA ILE A 179 -30.05 51.51 2.77
C ILE A 179 -30.58 52.20 3.98
N LYS A 180 -31.46 51.50 4.74
CA LYS A 180 -32.06 51.99 5.99
C LYS A 180 -31.34 51.42 7.19
N GLU A 181 -31.39 52.15 8.29
CA GLU A 181 -30.87 51.65 9.58
C GLU A 181 -31.51 50.32 9.96
N GLY A 182 -30.70 49.36 10.38
CA GLY A 182 -31.15 48.00 10.71
C GLY A 182 -31.35 47.04 9.53
N MET A 183 -31.12 47.51 8.29
CA MET A 183 -31.20 46.66 7.12
C MET A 183 -30.05 45.65 7.05
N TRP A 184 -30.34 44.37 6.79
CA TRP A 184 -29.32 43.35 6.59
C TRP A 184 -28.59 43.60 5.26
N LEU A 185 -27.26 43.70 5.31
CA LEU A 185 -26.42 43.99 4.17
C LEU A 185 -25.60 42.76 3.72
N GLY A 186 -25.38 41.87 4.65
CA GLY A 186 -24.61 40.65 4.40
C GLY A 186 -24.22 39.96 5.71
N GLU A 187 -23.78 38.77 5.57
CA GLU A 187 -23.30 37.94 6.67
C GLU A 187 -22.03 37.18 6.26
N LYS A 188 -21.10 37.08 7.20
CA LYS A 188 -19.90 36.26 7.04
C LYS A 188 -20.06 34.99 7.87
N ILE A 189 -20.19 33.87 7.22
CA ILE A 189 -20.05 32.56 7.83
C ILE A 189 -18.58 32.24 7.97
N PRO A 190 -18.03 32.06 9.18
CA PRO A 190 -16.61 31.80 9.37
C PRO A 190 -16.22 30.42 8.78
N PRO A 191 -14.95 30.23 8.42
CA PRO A 191 -14.48 28.93 7.96
C PRO A 191 -14.53 27.90 9.09
N THR A 192 -14.74 26.65 8.77
CA THR A 192 -14.59 25.53 9.71
C THR A 192 -13.18 24.93 9.64
N PRO A 193 -12.59 24.54 10.77
CA PRO A 193 -11.31 23.84 10.72
C PRO A 193 -11.48 22.46 10.09
N GLY A 194 -10.46 21.99 9.36
CA GLY A 194 -10.39 20.60 8.93
C GLY A 194 -10.16 19.67 10.13
N ILE A 195 -10.41 18.39 9.92
CA ILE A 195 -10.14 17.34 10.91
C ILE A 195 -8.87 16.62 10.46
N PRO A 196 -7.80 16.54 11.29
CA PRO A 196 -6.62 15.77 10.97
C PRO A 196 -6.95 14.28 10.85
N GLY A 197 -6.22 13.59 9.96
CA GLY A 197 -6.34 12.15 9.79
C GLY A 197 -5.58 11.35 10.84
#